data_7c738ab8cbf10960a78d5c443db2622e
#
_entry.id   7c738ab8cbf10960a78d5c443db2622e
#
_cell.length_a   1.000
_cell.length_b   1.000
_cell.length_c   1.000
_cell.angle_alpha   90.00
_cell.angle_beta   90.00
_cell.angle_gamma   90.00
#
_symmetry.space_group_name_H-M   'P 1'
#
loop_
_entity.id
_entity.type
_entity.pdbx_description
1 polymer ?
#
loop_
_entity_poly.entity_id
_entity_poly.type
_entity_poly.pdbx_seq_one_letter_code
_entity_poly.pdbx_strand_id
1 'polypeptide(L)'
;VKKSGACPDIFTDTALPCPVSCRAWDARRGAGGAIPYIICIEVYLLDELLMRQVPQDLTAEQSLLGAMLVDPNCIPEVIEQVRSDDFYADENKRIFEVIYSMFNGAKRIDPVTVLDELTSAGYYDEAGGRAYLFQLMDITPGSRNVAEYVRIVRDKSLLRQLADAGSEIQQNAISGQGDASGIAELAEQRIYNIRQGREIKGLSKLENVIADLYTELNERMQSDSDIPGMSTGFHALDKALTGLNKSDLILIAARPGMGKTAFALNIALNAAKASIQNKPKGYKKGTGVCVFQLEMGKEQLASRFLSSQALLESQKLKTGDLTMDDWDKIARGAGVLSSLDIYVDDNPAITVPEIKAKCRRLGDELGLIVIDYLQLMHVGGRHMDNRVQEVAEISRSLKIMAKELNVPVVCLSQLSRASEQRSDKRPMLSDLESRARSSRHAATCVMFIYRDDYYDEESETKSIAEIIIAKKPPRRDGNRRASVGRSVHDLLQPGPHP
;
A
#
# COMPACT_ATOMS: atom_id res chain seq x y z
N VAL A 1 27.06 -17.25 -69.13
CA VAL A 1 26.06 -16.33 -68.72
C VAL A 1 26.38 -15.92 -67.27
N LYS A 2 26.89 -14.69 -67.10
CA LYS A 2 27.23 -14.07 -65.83
C LYS A 2 25.96 -13.77 -65.07
N LYS A 3 25.85 -14.18 -63.80
CA LYS A 3 24.98 -13.57 -62.81
C LYS A 3 25.83 -13.09 -61.64
N SER A 4 25.96 -11.79 -61.55
CA SER A 4 26.46 -11.05 -60.43
C SER A 4 25.54 -11.31 -59.24
N GLY A 5 26.08 -11.85 -58.14
CA GLY A 5 25.38 -11.92 -56.86
C GLY A 5 25.32 -10.55 -56.22
N ALA A 6 24.21 -9.89 -56.42
CA ALA A 6 23.85 -8.71 -55.59
C ALA A 6 23.28 -9.20 -54.27
N CYS A 7 23.68 -8.56 -53.21
CA CYS A 7 23.07 -8.72 -51.88
C CYS A 7 21.56 -8.42 -51.98
N PRO A 8 20.67 -9.22 -51.41
CA PRO A 8 19.25 -8.87 -51.42
C PRO A 8 18.99 -7.60 -50.61
N ASP A 9 18.26 -6.68 -51.26
CA ASP A 9 17.80 -5.40 -50.70
C ASP A 9 16.78 -5.61 -49.54
N ILE A 10 17.27 -5.95 -48.36
CA ILE A 10 16.45 -6.05 -47.16
C ILE A 10 16.63 -4.81 -46.23
N PHE A 11 17.54 -3.89 -46.60
CA PHE A 11 17.86 -2.71 -45.73
C PHE A 11 17.72 -1.38 -46.49
N THR A 12 16.58 -1.13 -47.14
CA THR A 12 16.36 0.16 -47.80
C THR A 12 15.47 1.15 -47.01
N ASP A 13 15.05 0.87 -45.74
CA ASP A 13 14.19 1.81 -45.03
C ASP A 13 14.50 2.06 -43.54
N THR A 14 15.70 1.78 -43.05
CA THR A 14 16.10 2.27 -41.74
C THR A 14 17.49 2.88 -41.81
N ALA A 15 17.54 4.19 -41.59
CA ALA A 15 18.74 5.03 -41.62
C ALA A 15 19.70 4.72 -40.44
N LEU A 16 20.26 3.52 -40.38
CA LEU A 16 21.36 3.18 -39.48
C LEU A 16 22.59 2.87 -40.33
N PRO A 17 23.72 3.59 -40.15
CA PRO A 17 24.94 3.33 -40.88
C PRO A 17 25.50 1.96 -40.49
N CYS A 18 25.83 1.12 -41.44
CA CYS A 18 26.52 -0.14 -41.23
C CYS A 18 27.90 0.17 -40.57
N PRO A 19 28.15 -0.25 -39.30
CA PRO A 19 29.33 0.16 -38.54
C PRO A 19 30.64 -0.54 -38.98
N VAL A 20 30.57 -1.47 -39.88
CA VAL A 20 31.75 -2.17 -40.41
C VAL A 20 31.86 -1.89 -41.91
N SER A 21 32.92 -1.14 -42.29
CA SER A 21 33.21 -0.86 -43.68
C SER A 21 33.46 -2.19 -44.44
N CYS A 22 32.47 -2.67 -45.19
CA CYS A 22 32.60 -3.81 -46.09
C CYS A 22 33.71 -3.64 -47.15
N ARG A 23 34.38 -2.47 -47.21
CA ARG A 23 35.47 -2.17 -48.13
C ARG A 23 36.78 -2.87 -47.80
N ALA A 24 37.00 -3.36 -46.57
CA ALA A 24 38.24 -4.03 -46.19
C ALA A 24 38.24 -5.54 -46.57
N TRP A 25 37.11 -6.09 -46.99
CA TRP A 25 36.98 -7.53 -47.25
C TRP A 25 37.09 -7.93 -48.71
N ASP A 26 36.98 -6.98 -49.62
CA ASP A 26 37.12 -7.26 -51.08
C ASP A 26 38.59 -7.46 -51.52
N ALA A 27 39.55 -7.18 -50.68
CA ALA A 27 40.97 -7.28 -51.00
C ALA A 27 41.63 -8.64 -50.71
N ARG A 28 40.90 -9.63 -50.16
CA ARG A 28 41.43 -10.96 -49.84
C ARG A 28 40.56 -12.10 -50.37
N ARG A 29 40.18 -12.07 -51.64
CA ARG A 29 39.62 -13.26 -52.29
C ARG A 29 40.72 -14.12 -52.83
N GLY A 30 41.24 -14.98 -51.99
CA GLY A 30 42.14 -16.06 -52.40
C GLY A 30 42.10 -17.16 -51.35
N ALA A 31 41.09 -17.98 -51.36
CA ALA A 31 40.97 -19.35 -50.87
C ALA A 31 39.56 -19.62 -50.34
N GLY A 32 38.90 -20.60 -50.95
CA GLY A 32 37.51 -20.93 -50.65
C GLY A 32 37.25 -21.38 -49.23
N GLY A 33 36.30 -20.72 -48.65
CA GLY A 33 35.69 -21.04 -47.35
C GLY A 33 34.57 -20.07 -47.10
N ALA A 34 33.34 -20.49 -47.36
CA ALA A 34 32.17 -19.73 -46.98
C ALA A 34 32.10 -19.67 -45.42
N ILE A 35 32.51 -18.56 -44.83
CA ILE A 35 32.23 -18.31 -43.42
C ILE A 35 30.72 -18.10 -43.29
N PRO A 36 30.01 -18.92 -42.53
CA PRO A 36 28.57 -18.85 -42.47
C PRO A 36 28.13 -17.48 -41.99
N TYR A 37 27.12 -16.92 -42.61
CA TYR A 37 26.40 -15.69 -42.25
C TYR A 37 25.96 -15.64 -40.75
N ILE A 38 25.87 -16.81 -40.15
CA ILE A 38 25.55 -17.06 -38.74
C ILE A 38 26.59 -16.40 -37.80
N ILE A 39 27.88 -16.43 -38.11
CA ILE A 39 28.94 -15.88 -37.24
C ILE A 39 28.87 -14.33 -37.18
N CYS A 40 28.49 -13.66 -38.27
CA CYS A 40 28.32 -12.22 -38.27
C CYS A 40 27.10 -11.80 -37.44
N ILE A 41 26.02 -12.58 -37.46
CA ILE A 41 24.83 -12.31 -36.65
C ILE A 41 25.09 -12.60 -35.15
N GLU A 42 25.82 -13.66 -34.85
CA GLU A 42 26.20 -13.98 -33.47
C GLU A 42 27.16 -12.91 -32.88
N VAL A 43 28.12 -12.44 -33.65
CA VAL A 43 29.01 -11.35 -33.19
C VAL A 43 28.25 -10.04 -33.03
N TYR A 44 27.30 -9.72 -33.90
CA TYR A 44 26.46 -8.51 -33.78
C TYR A 44 25.51 -8.59 -32.59
N LEU A 45 24.90 -9.76 -32.34
CA LEU A 45 24.09 -9.99 -31.14
C LEU A 45 24.90 -10.01 -29.85
N LEU A 46 26.14 -10.51 -29.89
CA LEU A 46 27.06 -10.45 -28.76
C LEU A 46 27.52 -9.02 -28.47
N ASP A 47 27.79 -8.20 -29.50
CA ASP A 47 28.16 -6.79 -29.35
C ASP A 47 26.98 -5.96 -28.80
N GLU A 48 25.74 -6.24 -29.24
CA GLU A 48 24.53 -5.57 -28.72
C GLU A 48 24.20 -5.99 -27.27
N LEU A 49 24.51 -7.22 -26.89
CA LEU A 49 24.43 -7.72 -25.51
C LEU A 49 25.53 -7.16 -24.61
N LEU A 50 26.75 -6.99 -25.16
CA LEU A 50 27.88 -6.37 -24.44
C LEU A 50 27.75 -4.84 -24.31
N MET A 51 26.96 -4.19 -25.19
CA MET A 51 26.68 -2.75 -25.14
C MET A 51 25.59 -2.36 -24.15
N ARG A 52 24.91 -3.29 -23.49
CA ARG A 52 24.00 -2.99 -22.36
C ARG A 52 24.85 -2.59 -21.14
N GLN A 53 25.33 -1.36 -21.15
CA GLN A 53 26.00 -0.82 -19.97
C GLN A 53 24.99 -0.79 -18.81
N VAL A 54 25.35 -1.46 -17.73
CA VAL A 54 24.61 -1.37 -16.47
C VAL A 54 24.48 0.09 -16.06
N PRO A 55 23.32 0.60 -15.71
CA PRO A 55 23.15 2.00 -15.33
C PRO A 55 24.07 2.39 -14.16
N GLN A 56 25.09 3.20 -14.44
CA GLN A 56 26.10 3.64 -13.49
C GLN A 56 26.50 5.09 -13.74
N ASP A 57 27.03 5.74 -12.73
CA ASP A 57 27.70 7.03 -12.83
C ASP A 57 28.81 7.10 -11.78
N LEU A 58 29.98 6.60 -12.15
CA LEU A 58 31.14 6.54 -11.27
C LEU A 58 31.59 7.92 -10.81
N THR A 59 31.45 8.94 -11.67
CA THR A 59 31.83 10.31 -11.33
C THR A 59 30.92 10.86 -10.22
N ALA A 60 29.62 10.60 -10.27
CA ALA A 60 28.69 11.00 -9.22
C ALA A 60 28.97 10.27 -7.90
N GLU A 61 29.26 8.96 -7.95
CA GLU A 61 29.64 8.18 -6.77
C GLU A 61 30.91 8.71 -6.11
N GLN A 62 31.96 8.94 -6.92
CA GLN A 62 33.24 9.49 -6.46
C GLN A 62 33.07 10.88 -5.88
N SER A 63 32.30 11.75 -6.54
CA SER A 63 32.03 13.11 -6.06
C SER A 63 31.24 13.11 -4.75
N LEU A 64 30.31 12.15 -4.57
CA LEU A 64 29.54 11.98 -3.33
C LEU A 64 30.46 11.61 -2.17
N LEU A 65 31.32 10.59 -2.35
CA LEU A 65 32.25 10.14 -1.33
C LEU A 65 33.31 11.21 -1.02
N GLY A 66 33.83 11.89 -2.05
CA GLY A 66 34.75 12.99 -1.89
C GLY A 66 34.14 14.14 -1.08
N ALA A 67 32.86 14.47 -1.33
CA ALA A 67 32.16 15.49 -0.55
C ALA A 67 32.03 15.10 0.94
N MET A 68 31.76 13.81 1.24
CA MET A 68 31.71 13.31 2.63
C MET A 68 33.07 13.38 3.34
N LEU A 69 34.17 13.21 2.59
CA LEU A 69 35.53 13.30 3.13
C LEU A 69 35.99 14.76 3.35
N VAL A 70 35.55 15.68 2.47
CA VAL A 70 35.90 17.11 2.53
C VAL A 70 35.08 17.86 3.57
N ASP A 71 33.77 17.54 3.63
CA ASP A 71 32.85 18.19 4.56
C ASP A 71 31.99 17.14 5.29
N PRO A 72 32.45 16.67 6.47
CA PRO A 72 31.72 15.68 7.25
C PRO A 72 30.31 16.12 7.69
N ASN A 73 29.96 17.40 7.62
CA ASN A 73 28.64 17.88 7.99
C ASN A 73 27.53 17.41 7.01
N CYS A 74 27.87 17.03 5.79
CA CYS A 74 26.92 16.47 4.82
C CYS A 74 26.61 14.98 5.06
N ILE A 75 27.41 14.28 5.87
CA ILE A 75 27.27 12.83 6.09
C ILE A 75 25.88 12.44 6.61
N PRO A 76 25.27 13.11 7.59
CA PRO A 76 23.91 12.76 8.05
C PRO A 76 22.87 12.79 6.93
N GLU A 77 22.93 13.80 6.05
CA GLU A 77 22.01 13.94 4.92
C GLU A 77 22.21 12.82 3.88
N VAL A 78 23.46 12.45 3.62
CA VAL A 78 23.77 11.36 2.68
C VAL A 78 23.31 10.00 3.22
N ILE A 79 23.64 9.69 4.48
CA ILE A 79 23.29 8.41 5.13
C ILE A 79 21.76 8.22 5.24
N GLU A 80 21.00 9.31 5.39
CA GLU A 80 19.53 9.24 5.40
C GLU A 80 18.98 8.77 4.05
N GLN A 81 19.64 9.09 2.94
CA GLN A 81 19.10 8.92 1.60
C GLN A 81 19.78 7.80 0.78
N VAL A 82 21.03 7.46 1.06
CA VAL A 82 21.85 6.51 0.30
C VAL A 82 22.24 5.33 1.17
N ARG A 83 22.29 4.16 0.56
CA ARG A 83 22.77 2.91 1.18
C ARG A 83 23.99 2.38 0.44
N SER A 84 24.76 1.49 1.06
CA SER A 84 25.94 0.87 0.44
C SER A 84 25.60 0.17 -0.88
N ASP A 85 24.43 -0.45 -0.99
CA ASP A 85 23.96 -1.14 -2.20
C ASP A 85 23.61 -0.19 -3.36
N ASP A 86 23.53 1.11 -3.10
CA ASP A 86 23.27 2.11 -4.15
C ASP A 86 24.53 2.42 -4.98
N PHE A 87 25.70 2.04 -4.50
CA PHE A 87 26.96 2.20 -5.23
C PHE A 87 27.16 1.03 -6.21
N TYR A 88 27.68 1.35 -7.40
CA TYR A 88 28.02 0.36 -8.42
C TYR A 88 29.43 -0.21 -8.22
N ALA A 89 30.40 0.68 -7.95
CA ALA A 89 31.79 0.27 -7.73
C ALA A 89 31.96 -0.32 -6.32
N ASP A 90 32.53 -1.52 -6.24
CA ASP A 90 32.78 -2.19 -4.96
C ASP A 90 33.71 -1.38 -4.04
N GLU A 91 34.67 -0.67 -4.61
CA GLU A 91 35.55 0.24 -3.87
C GLU A 91 34.75 1.35 -3.19
N ASN A 92 33.84 1.97 -3.91
CA ASN A 92 33.00 3.06 -3.41
C ASN A 92 32.04 2.55 -2.33
N LYS A 93 31.47 1.35 -2.54
CA LYS A 93 30.61 0.68 -1.56
C LYS A 93 31.33 0.46 -0.24
N ARG A 94 32.56 -0.07 -0.26
CA ARG A 94 33.38 -0.32 0.93
C ARG A 94 33.75 0.95 1.67
N ILE A 95 34.14 2.01 0.94
CA ILE A 95 34.44 3.31 1.54
C ILE A 95 33.18 3.86 2.25
N PHE A 96 32.02 3.80 1.59
CA PHE A 96 30.77 4.23 2.19
C PHE A 96 30.42 3.41 3.46
N GLU A 97 30.59 2.09 3.44
CA GLU A 97 30.35 1.22 4.59
C GLU A 97 31.23 1.59 5.79
N VAL A 98 32.50 1.91 5.54
CA VAL A 98 33.42 2.35 6.59
C VAL A 98 33.01 3.71 7.14
N ILE A 99 32.69 4.69 6.30
CA ILE A 99 32.20 6.00 6.73
C ILE A 99 30.90 5.85 7.54
N TYR A 100 29.98 5.00 7.09
CA TYR A 100 28.73 4.69 7.79
C TYR A 100 28.98 4.08 9.18
N SER A 101 29.88 3.10 9.26
CA SER A 101 30.29 2.47 10.53
C SER A 101 30.92 3.46 11.50
N MET A 102 31.82 4.32 11.00
CA MET A 102 32.47 5.36 11.80
C MET A 102 31.47 6.38 12.32
N PHE A 103 30.50 6.80 11.47
CA PHE A 103 29.44 7.72 11.85
C PHE A 103 28.57 7.16 12.98
N ASN A 104 28.12 5.90 12.86
CA ASN A 104 27.35 5.23 13.91
C ASN A 104 28.14 5.00 15.19
N GLY A 105 29.44 4.81 15.08
CA GLY A 105 30.37 4.71 16.21
C GLY A 105 30.79 6.04 16.82
N ALA A 106 30.22 7.17 16.34
CA ALA A 106 30.60 8.53 16.73
C ALA A 106 32.12 8.78 16.67
N LYS A 107 32.82 8.10 15.73
CA LYS A 107 34.22 8.32 15.44
C LYS A 107 34.39 9.57 14.58
N ARG A 108 35.53 10.24 14.75
CA ARG A 108 35.88 11.36 13.86
C ARG A 108 36.12 10.85 12.44
N ILE A 109 35.51 11.50 11.46
CA ILE A 109 35.60 11.14 10.04
C ILE A 109 36.46 12.20 9.35
N ASP A 110 37.64 11.80 8.91
CA ASP A 110 38.55 12.55 8.07
C ASP A 110 39.33 11.56 7.18
N PRO A 111 40.01 12.03 6.11
CA PRO A 111 40.67 11.12 5.16
C PRO A 111 41.72 10.19 5.80
N VAL A 112 42.36 10.62 6.89
CA VAL A 112 43.38 9.83 7.59
C VAL A 112 42.73 8.72 8.42
N THR A 113 41.69 9.05 9.18
CA THR A 113 41.01 8.09 10.02
C THR A 113 40.21 7.08 9.18
N VAL A 114 39.66 7.48 8.03
CA VAL A 114 38.99 6.58 7.08
C VAL A 114 39.99 5.61 6.46
N LEU A 115 41.18 6.08 6.09
CA LEU A 115 42.25 5.23 5.59
C LEU A 115 42.70 4.16 6.62
N ASP A 116 42.88 4.57 7.86
CA ASP A 116 43.28 3.67 8.96
C ASP A 116 42.21 2.57 9.16
N GLU A 117 40.94 2.93 9.15
CA GLU A 117 39.83 1.98 9.30
C GLU A 117 39.73 1.04 8.09
N LEU A 118 39.92 1.55 6.84
CA LEU A 118 39.93 0.75 5.62
C LEU A 118 41.08 -0.26 5.61
N THR A 119 42.27 0.17 6.07
CA THR A 119 43.44 -0.69 6.19
C THR A 119 43.26 -1.73 7.28
N SER A 120 42.73 -1.35 8.41
CA SER A 120 42.40 -2.26 9.53
C SER A 120 41.35 -3.31 9.15
N ALA A 121 40.41 -2.95 8.29
CA ALA A 121 39.42 -3.84 7.70
C ALA A 121 39.97 -4.77 6.59
N GLY A 122 41.20 -4.54 6.14
CA GLY A 122 41.88 -5.34 5.11
C GLY A 122 41.37 -5.08 3.68
N TYR A 123 40.72 -3.93 3.43
CA TYR A 123 40.16 -3.62 2.12
C TYR A 123 41.20 -2.99 1.19
N TYR A 124 42.15 -2.24 1.74
CA TYR A 124 43.21 -1.54 0.98
C TYR A 124 44.57 -1.74 1.63
N ASP A 125 45.60 -1.76 0.80
CA ASP A 125 46.96 -1.47 1.27
C ASP A 125 47.09 0.04 1.52
N GLU A 126 48.06 0.44 2.36
CA GLU A 126 48.22 1.83 2.76
C GLU A 126 48.50 2.77 1.55
N ALA A 127 49.18 2.27 0.53
CA ALA A 127 49.56 3.06 -0.65
C ALA A 127 48.38 3.21 -1.64
N GLY A 128 47.64 2.14 -1.95
CA GLY A 128 46.54 2.14 -2.91
C GLY A 128 45.32 2.89 -2.38
N GLY A 129 44.96 2.67 -1.13
CA GLY A 129 43.85 3.35 -0.48
C GLY A 129 44.07 4.85 -0.36
N ARG A 130 45.26 5.26 0.00
CA ARG A 130 45.66 6.69 0.10
C ARG A 130 45.49 7.43 -1.22
N ALA A 131 46.02 6.85 -2.32
CA ALA A 131 45.93 7.45 -3.64
C ALA A 131 44.48 7.64 -4.09
N TYR A 132 43.62 6.64 -3.85
CA TYR A 132 42.21 6.70 -4.23
C TYR A 132 41.41 7.72 -3.40
N LEU A 133 41.61 7.80 -2.07
CA LEU A 133 40.96 8.80 -1.24
C LEU A 133 41.33 10.23 -1.64
N PHE A 134 42.63 10.49 -1.99
CA PHE A 134 43.05 11.80 -2.53
C PHE A 134 42.39 12.08 -3.88
N GLN A 135 42.28 11.09 -4.75
CA GLN A 135 41.60 11.25 -6.04
C GLN A 135 40.10 11.61 -5.84
N LEU A 136 39.40 11.01 -4.88
CA LEU A 136 38.00 11.34 -4.56
C LEU A 136 37.86 12.81 -4.12
N MET A 137 38.82 13.30 -3.34
CA MET A 137 38.81 14.69 -2.87
C MET A 137 39.10 15.68 -4.01
N ASP A 138 40.04 15.34 -4.90
CA ASP A 138 40.43 16.20 -6.04
C ASP A 138 39.30 16.31 -7.09
N ILE A 139 38.56 15.24 -7.33
CA ILE A 139 37.43 15.24 -8.29
C ILE A 139 36.24 16.06 -7.76
N THR A 140 36.17 16.28 -6.46
CA THR A 140 34.96 16.86 -5.83
C THR A 140 35.04 18.41 -5.89
N PRO A 141 34.11 19.09 -6.59
CA PRO A 141 34.08 20.55 -6.67
C PRO A 141 33.65 21.23 -5.35
N GLY A 142 33.18 20.46 -4.37
CA GLY A 142 32.74 20.95 -3.06
C GLY A 142 31.43 20.30 -2.59
N SER A 143 31.05 20.49 -1.32
CA SER A 143 29.88 19.88 -0.68
C SER A 143 28.53 20.49 -1.07
N ARG A 144 28.52 21.62 -1.82
CA ARG A 144 27.26 22.34 -2.15
C ARG A 144 26.29 21.53 -3.02
N ASN A 145 26.76 20.57 -3.81
CA ASN A 145 25.98 19.81 -4.76
C ASN A 145 25.68 18.38 -4.28
N VAL A 146 25.87 18.10 -3.00
CA VAL A 146 25.69 16.74 -2.43
C VAL A 146 24.30 16.17 -2.74
N ALA A 147 23.26 16.97 -2.59
CA ALA A 147 21.89 16.54 -2.88
C ALA A 147 21.70 16.05 -4.34
N GLU A 148 22.40 16.71 -5.31
CA GLU A 148 22.34 16.30 -6.71
C GLU A 148 23.12 14.99 -6.95
N TYR A 149 24.28 14.83 -6.32
CA TYR A 149 25.03 13.57 -6.40
C TYR A 149 24.25 12.41 -5.79
N VAL A 150 23.61 12.63 -4.64
CA VAL A 150 22.68 11.66 -4.01
C VAL A 150 21.58 11.26 -4.98
N ARG A 151 20.95 12.24 -5.63
CA ARG A 151 19.89 11.99 -6.62
C ARG A 151 20.38 11.12 -7.76
N ILE A 152 21.51 11.44 -8.36
CA ILE A 152 22.08 10.70 -9.50
C ILE A 152 22.41 9.26 -9.09
N VAL A 153 23.10 9.06 -7.97
CA VAL A 153 23.47 7.72 -7.47
C VAL A 153 22.21 6.88 -7.22
N ARG A 154 21.19 7.46 -6.57
CA ARG A 154 19.91 6.78 -6.32
C ARG A 154 19.15 6.45 -7.60
N ASP A 155 19.13 7.34 -8.58
CA ASP A 155 18.44 7.09 -9.85
C ASP A 155 19.12 5.97 -10.64
N LYS A 156 20.47 5.93 -10.65
CA LYS A 156 21.19 4.82 -11.26
C LYS A 156 20.99 3.51 -10.52
N SER A 157 20.99 3.52 -9.19
CA SER A 157 20.67 2.36 -8.36
C SER A 157 19.26 1.82 -8.66
N LEU A 158 18.26 2.71 -8.77
CA LEU A 158 16.91 2.30 -9.15
C LEU A 158 16.86 1.59 -10.49
N LEU A 159 17.52 2.16 -11.48
CA LEU A 159 17.54 1.58 -12.82
C LEU A 159 18.19 0.19 -12.80
N ARG A 160 19.25 -0.02 -11.98
CA ARG A 160 19.85 -1.35 -11.78
C ARG A 160 18.86 -2.32 -11.14
N GLN A 161 18.24 -1.93 -10.04
CA GLN A 161 17.23 -2.76 -9.35
C GLN A 161 16.05 -3.12 -10.25
N LEU A 162 15.60 -2.20 -11.12
CA LEU A 162 14.55 -2.47 -12.10
C LEU A 162 15.02 -3.41 -13.20
N ALA A 163 16.27 -3.28 -13.67
CA ALA A 163 16.85 -4.18 -14.65
C ALA A 163 17.00 -5.60 -14.10
N ASP A 164 17.47 -5.74 -12.86
CA ASP A 164 17.61 -7.02 -12.16
C ASP A 164 16.24 -7.67 -11.93
N ALA A 165 15.26 -6.90 -11.48
CA ALA A 165 13.89 -7.38 -11.31
C ALA A 165 13.27 -7.84 -12.65
N GLY A 166 13.51 -7.07 -13.72
CA GLY A 166 13.07 -7.44 -15.07
C GLY A 166 13.68 -8.75 -15.53
N SER A 167 14.97 -8.96 -15.29
CA SER A 167 15.68 -10.20 -15.62
C SER A 167 15.16 -11.39 -14.79
N GLU A 168 14.93 -11.20 -13.49
CA GLU A 168 14.36 -12.22 -12.60
C GLU A 168 12.94 -12.60 -13.03
N ILE A 169 12.09 -11.62 -13.36
CA ILE A 169 10.73 -11.86 -13.88
C ILE A 169 10.77 -12.62 -15.20
N GLN A 170 11.66 -12.23 -16.11
CA GLN A 170 11.83 -12.90 -17.38
C GLN A 170 12.27 -14.37 -17.20
N GLN A 171 13.24 -14.64 -16.34
CA GLN A 171 13.71 -15.99 -16.04
C GLN A 171 12.59 -16.86 -15.45
N ASN A 172 11.83 -16.33 -14.49
CA ASN A 172 10.71 -17.04 -13.87
C ASN A 172 9.62 -17.36 -14.90
N ALA A 173 9.30 -16.43 -15.79
CA ALA A 173 8.31 -16.63 -16.86
C ALA A 173 8.75 -17.67 -17.89
N ILE A 174 10.04 -17.67 -18.30
CA ILE A 174 10.58 -18.62 -19.28
C ILE A 174 10.75 -20.01 -18.67
N SER A 175 11.16 -20.11 -17.40
CA SER A 175 11.37 -21.40 -16.71
C SER A 175 10.09 -22.21 -16.58
N GLY A 176 8.91 -21.56 -16.59
CA GLY A 176 7.61 -22.21 -16.46
C GLY A 176 7.41 -22.96 -15.13
N GLN A 177 8.27 -22.73 -14.14
CA GLN A 177 8.15 -23.33 -12.81
C GLN A 177 7.15 -22.54 -11.97
N GLY A 178 5.92 -22.98 -11.91
CA GLY A 178 4.86 -22.40 -11.11
C GLY A 178 3.60 -22.02 -11.93
N ASP A 179 2.57 -21.58 -11.21
CA ASP A 179 1.36 -21.06 -11.81
C ASP A 179 1.60 -19.64 -12.33
N ALA A 180 1.05 -19.32 -13.50
CA ALA A 180 1.17 -17.99 -14.12
C ALA A 180 0.71 -16.86 -13.20
N SER A 181 -0.33 -17.10 -12.38
CA SER A 181 -0.83 -16.15 -11.38
C SER A 181 0.21 -15.89 -10.29
N GLY A 182 0.87 -16.94 -9.78
CA GLY A 182 1.91 -16.82 -8.76
C GLY A 182 3.16 -16.08 -9.27
N ILE A 183 3.56 -16.29 -10.54
CA ILE A 183 4.67 -15.55 -11.16
C ILE A 183 4.32 -14.07 -11.29
N ALA A 184 3.08 -13.74 -11.66
CA ALA A 184 2.61 -12.35 -11.74
C ALA A 184 2.60 -11.67 -10.36
N GLU A 185 2.16 -12.37 -9.31
CA GLU A 185 2.17 -11.85 -7.93
C GLU A 185 3.59 -11.59 -7.43
N LEU A 186 4.52 -12.52 -7.67
CA LEU A 186 5.93 -12.32 -7.33
C LEU A 186 6.54 -11.11 -8.07
N ALA A 187 6.19 -10.91 -9.33
CA ALA A 187 6.64 -9.77 -10.12
C ALA A 187 6.10 -8.45 -9.55
N GLU A 188 4.81 -8.38 -9.24
CA GLU A 188 4.19 -7.21 -8.58
C GLU A 188 4.86 -6.91 -7.24
N GLN A 189 5.09 -7.93 -6.42
CA GLN A 189 5.74 -7.77 -5.12
C GLN A 189 7.19 -7.27 -5.23
N ARG A 190 7.95 -7.77 -6.23
CA ARG A 190 9.32 -7.34 -6.48
C ARG A 190 9.39 -5.87 -6.87
N ILE A 191 8.57 -5.44 -7.82
CA ILE A 191 8.48 -4.03 -8.25
C ILE A 191 8.00 -3.14 -7.09
N TYR A 192 7.04 -3.62 -6.32
CA TYR A 192 6.52 -2.92 -5.14
C TYR A 192 7.62 -2.67 -4.09
N ASN A 193 8.44 -3.69 -3.79
CA ASN A 193 9.53 -3.58 -2.81
C ASN A 193 10.58 -2.56 -3.25
N ILE A 194 10.92 -2.51 -4.54
CA ILE A 194 11.82 -1.51 -5.11
C ILE A 194 11.28 -0.10 -4.90
N ARG A 195 9.96 0.10 -5.08
CA ARG A 195 9.31 1.40 -4.89
C ARG A 195 9.20 1.78 -3.42
N GLN A 196 8.85 0.84 -2.53
CA GLN A 196 8.67 1.09 -1.10
C GLN A 196 9.99 1.34 -0.37
N GLY A 197 11.09 0.70 -0.78
CA GLY A 197 12.43 0.92 -0.21
C GLY A 197 12.94 2.37 -0.38
N ARG A 198 12.25 3.20 -1.18
CA ARG A 198 12.60 4.59 -1.47
C ARG A 198 11.80 5.64 -0.71
N GLU A 199 10.61 5.31 -0.22
CA GLU A 199 9.84 6.21 0.65
C GLU A 199 10.40 6.15 2.08
N ILE A 200 11.63 6.60 2.27
CA ILE A 200 12.09 7.00 3.60
C ILE A 200 11.32 8.29 3.89
N LYS A 201 10.22 8.18 4.64
CA LYS A 201 9.59 9.35 5.26
C LYS A 201 10.58 9.86 6.31
N GLY A 202 11.43 10.79 5.91
CA GLY A 202 12.35 11.49 6.80
C GLY A 202 11.59 12.16 7.95
N LEU A 203 12.32 12.62 8.95
CA LEU A 203 11.76 13.45 10.02
C LEU A 203 11.22 14.75 9.42
N SER A 204 9.93 15.01 9.59
CA SER A 204 9.34 16.27 9.20
C SER A 204 9.59 17.32 10.28
N LYS A 205 10.08 18.51 9.92
CA LYS A 205 10.18 19.61 10.86
C LYS A 205 8.78 19.95 11.40
N LEU A 206 8.68 20.17 12.71
CA LEU A 206 7.42 20.49 13.37
C LEU A 206 6.76 21.75 12.76
N GLU A 207 7.57 22.69 12.28
CA GLU A 207 7.12 23.91 11.60
C GLU A 207 6.22 23.59 10.40
N ASN A 208 6.66 22.67 9.53
CA ASN A 208 5.89 22.23 8.35
C ASN A 208 4.58 21.54 8.78
N VAL A 209 4.66 20.67 9.80
CA VAL A 209 3.49 19.98 10.33
C VAL A 209 2.48 20.97 10.95
N ILE A 210 2.95 22.04 11.57
CA ILE A 210 2.10 23.11 12.11
C ILE A 210 1.44 23.89 10.96
N ALA A 211 2.17 24.22 9.90
CA ALA A 211 1.64 24.92 8.73
C ALA A 211 0.50 24.09 8.06
N ASP A 212 0.72 22.79 7.87
CA ASP A 212 -0.30 21.87 7.36
C ASP A 212 -1.53 21.82 8.27
N LEU A 213 -1.31 21.77 9.60
CA LEU A 213 -2.38 21.78 10.59
C LEU A 213 -3.19 23.09 10.56
N TYR A 214 -2.53 24.24 10.39
CA TYR A 214 -3.23 25.53 10.23
C TYR A 214 -4.13 25.55 9.01
N THR A 215 -3.64 25.01 7.89
CA THR A 215 -4.43 24.89 6.66
C THR A 215 -5.66 24.02 6.89
N GLU A 216 -5.48 22.86 7.52
CA GLU A 216 -6.58 21.95 7.87
C GLU A 216 -7.61 22.58 8.82
N LEU A 217 -7.15 23.33 9.83
CA LEU A 217 -8.03 24.02 10.77
C LEU A 217 -8.83 25.14 10.07
N ASN A 218 -8.22 25.90 9.17
CA ASN A 218 -8.93 26.93 8.40
C ASN A 218 -9.99 26.31 7.48
N GLU A 219 -9.68 25.20 6.81
CA GLU A 219 -10.65 24.46 6.01
C GLU A 219 -11.84 23.96 6.85
N ARG A 220 -11.56 23.47 8.06
CA ARG A 220 -12.60 23.04 9.02
C ARG A 220 -13.48 24.19 9.50
N MET A 221 -12.91 25.35 9.79
CA MET A 221 -13.68 26.54 10.21
C MET A 221 -14.63 27.05 9.12
N GLN A 222 -14.28 26.86 7.85
CA GLN A 222 -15.11 27.25 6.71
C GLN A 222 -16.15 26.17 6.32
N SER A 223 -16.13 25.00 6.99
CA SER A 223 -17.05 23.92 6.71
C SER A 223 -18.25 24.03 7.66
N ASP A 224 -19.47 23.98 7.10
CA ASP A 224 -20.72 23.94 7.88
C ASP A 224 -20.96 22.56 8.57
N SER A 225 -20.00 21.65 8.50
CA SER A 225 -20.11 20.32 9.07
C SER A 225 -19.63 20.30 10.52
N ASP A 226 -20.51 19.96 11.45
CA ASP A 226 -20.19 19.76 12.88
C ASP A 226 -19.27 18.54 13.14
N ILE A 227 -18.99 17.73 12.10
CA ILE A 227 -18.29 16.46 12.22
C ILE A 227 -16.98 16.53 11.43
N PRO A 228 -15.80 16.42 12.10
CA PRO A 228 -14.49 16.48 11.44
C PRO A 228 -14.21 15.31 10.50
N GLY A 229 -14.72 14.12 10.82
CA GLY A 229 -14.55 12.90 10.04
C GLY A 229 -15.69 12.65 9.06
N MET A 230 -15.62 11.52 8.35
CA MET A 230 -16.70 11.05 7.49
C MET A 230 -17.89 10.61 8.32
N SER A 231 -19.09 11.05 7.97
CA SER A 231 -20.31 10.66 8.66
C SER A 231 -20.63 9.19 8.46
N THR A 232 -21.02 8.52 9.52
CA THR A 232 -21.57 7.16 9.49
C THR A 232 -23.06 7.14 9.09
N GLY A 233 -23.70 8.31 9.06
CA GLY A 233 -25.15 8.48 8.90
C GLY A 233 -25.95 8.25 10.18
N PHE A 234 -25.30 7.92 11.29
CA PHE A 234 -25.91 7.76 12.61
C PHE A 234 -25.47 8.93 13.52
N HIS A 235 -26.32 9.93 13.68
CA HIS A 235 -25.98 11.16 14.38
C HIS A 235 -25.37 10.94 15.78
N ALA A 236 -25.97 10.03 16.58
CA ALA A 236 -25.45 9.74 17.92
C ALA A 236 -24.05 9.07 17.88
N LEU A 237 -23.78 8.25 16.88
CA LEU A 237 -22.49 7.61 16.66
C LEU A 237 -21.45 8.63 16.17
N ASP A 238 -21.83 9.46 15.23
CA ASP A 238 -20.99 10.53 14.70
C ASP A 238 -20.58 11.51 15.80
N LYS A 239 -21.51 11.91 16.67
CA LYS A 239 -21.23 12.74 17.85
C LYS A 239 -20.28 12.04 18.84
N ALA A 240 -20.41 10.71 19.01
CA ALA A 240 -19.57 9.95 19.93
C ALA A 240 -18.14 9.72 19.41
N LEU A 241 -17.97 9.56 18.08
CA LEU A 241 -16.69 9.25 17.44
C LEU A 241 -16.05 10.48 16.77
N THR A 242 -16.79 11.58 16.57
CA THR A 242 -16.43 12.71 15.71
C THR A 242 -16.36 12.31 14.23
N GLY A 243 -17.19 11.34 13.82
CA GLY A 243 -17.16 10.70 12.52
C GLY A 243 -16.04 9.64 12.38
N LEU A 244 -15.91 9.08 11.18
CA LEU A 244 -14.82 8.17 10.83
C LEU A 244 -13.60 8.99 10.39
N ASN A 245 -12.53 8.97 11.16
CA ASN A 245 -11.37 9.79 10.87
C ASN A 245 -10.41 9.06 9.92
N LYS A 246 -9.70 9.83 9.11
CA LYS A 246 -8.63 9.33 8.24
C LYS A 246 -7.61 8.54 9.04
N SER A 247 -7.03 7.52 8.41
CA SER A 247 -6.01 6.64 9.02
C SER A 247 -6.49 5.79 10.21
N ASP A 248 -7.79 5.78 10.53
CA ASP A 248 -8.33 4.97 11.61
C ASP A 248 -8.69 3.56 11.16
N LEU A 249 -8.37 2.58 12.02
CA LEU A 249 -8.88 1.22 11.93
C LEU A 249 -10.01 1.05 12.96
N ILE A 250 -11.22 0.83 12.47
CA ILE A 250 -12.41 0.66 13.26
C ILE A 250 -12.82 -0.82 13.22
N LEU A 251 -12.90 -1.45 14.38
CA LEU A 251 -13.33 -2.83 14.51
C LEU A 251 -14.78 -2.88 14.98
N ILE A 252 -15.66 -3.55 14.21
CA ILE A 252 -17.04 -3.83 14.58
C ILE A 252 -17.17 -5.33 14.84
N ALA A 253 -17.51 -5.70 16.06
CA ALA A 253 -17.60 -7.10 16.42
C ALA A 253 -19.01 -7.45 16.96
N ALA A 254 -19.49 -8.64 16.58
CA ALA A 254 -20.78 -9.15 17.01
C ALA A 254 -20.81 -10.69 16.96
N ARG A 255 -21.79 -11.27 17.65
CA ARG A 255 -22.16 -12.68 17.42
C ARG A 255 -22.86 -12.84 16.07
N PRO A 256 -22.84 -14.04 15.46
CA PRO A 256 -23.61 -14.33 14.25
C PRO A 256 -25.08 -13.97 14.42
N GLY A 257 -25.72 -13.46 13.38
CA GLY A 257 -27.15 -13.09 13.40
C GLY A 257 -27.50 -11.74 14.03
N MET A 258 -26.54 -11.03 14.68
CA MET A 258 -26.81 -9.74 15.32
C MET A 258 -26.81 -8.54 14.38
N GLY A 259 -26.64 -8.73 13.07
CA GLY A 259 -26.72 -7.64 12.09
C GLY A 259 -25.40 -6.93 11.79
N LYS A 260 -24.23 -7.54 12.10
CA LYS A 260 -22.90 -6.99 11.87
C LYS A 260 -22.70 -6.47 10.44
N THR A 261 -22.91 -7.32 9.43
CA THR A 261 -22.80 -6.96 8.01
C THR A 261 -23.79 -5.87 7.63
N ALA A 262 -25.05 -5.96 8.08
CA ALA A 262 -26.08 -4.97 7.79
C ALA A 262 -25.69 -3.58 8.31
N PHE A 263 -25.16 -3.49 9.53
CA PHE A 263 -24.68 -2.22 10.10
C PHE A 263 -23.54 -1.62 9.30
N ALA A 264 -22.53 -2.42 8.93
CA ALA A 264 -21.41 -1.96 8.15
C ALA A 264 -21.81 -1.51 6.73
N LEU A 265 -22.75 -2.22 6.09
CA LEU A 265 -23.27 -1.84 4.78
C LEU A 265 -24.09 -0.54 4.84
N ASN A 266 -24.83 -0.30 5.92
CA ASN A 266 -25.52 0.98 6.12
C ASN A 266 -24.52 2.13 6.32
N ILE A 267 -23.43 1.93 7.06
CA ILE A 267 -22.33 2.91 7.16
C ILE A 267 -21.77 3.18 5.77
N ALA A 268 -21.46 2.13 4.99
CA ALA A 268 -20.94 2.26 3.63
C ALA A 268 -21.89 3.05 2.71
N LEU A 269 -23.17 2.72 2.75
CA LEU A 269 -24.22 3.40 1.97
C LEU A 269 -24.38 4.85 2.36
N ASN A 270 -24.42 5.15 3.67
CA ASN A 270 -24.54 6.51 4.16
C ASN A 270 -23.30 7.36 3.83
N ALA A 271 -22.11 6.80 3.96
CA ALA A 271 -20.87 7.46 3.60
C ALA A 271 -20.84 7.81 2.09
N ALA A 272 -21.26 6.87 1.23
CA ALA A 272 -21.38 7.11 -0.20
C ALA A 272 -22.43 8.17 -0.55
N LYS A 273 -23.59 8.17 0.11
CA LYS A 273 -24.66 9.20 -0.07
C LYS A 273 -24.20 10.58 0.39
N ALA A 274 -23.53 10.67 1.52
CA ALA A 274 -23.01 11.93 2.06
C ALA A 274 -22.04 12.61 1.08
N SER A 275 -21.36 11.83 0.24
CA SER A 275 -20.45 12.34 -0.78
C SER A 275 -21.14 13.13 -1.89
N ILE A 276 -22.41 12.82 -2.18
CA ILE A 276 -23.20 13.53 -3.19
C ILE A 276 -23.81 14.79 -2.61
N GLN A 277 -24.34 14.74 -1.38
CA GLN A 277 -25.09 15.82 -0.76
C GLN A 277 -24.22 16.88 -0.10
N ASN A 278 -23.15 16.48 0.56
CA ASN A 278 -22.24 17.38 1.25
C ASN A 278 -20.81 16.84 1.04
N LYS A 279 -20.12 17.29 -0.02
CA LYS A 279 -18.70 16.95 -0.16
C LYS A 279 -17.97 17.46 1.09
N PRO A 280 -17.43 16.58 1.95
CA PRO A 280 -16.62 17.04 3.06
C PRO A 280 -15.48 17.87 2.48
N LYS A 281 -15.38 19.15 2.88
CA LYS A 281 -14.30 20.02 2.43
C LYS A 281 -12.98 19.37 2.84
N GLY A 282 -12.08 19.16 1.88
CA GLY A 282 -10.82 18.43 2.05
C GLY A 282 -10.78 17.07 1.33
N TYR A 283 -11.91 16.52 0.88
CA TYR A 283 -11.95 15.44 -0.11
C TYR A 283 -12.11 16.07 -1.49
N LYS A 284 -11.02 16.14 -2.25
CA LYS A 284 -10.96 16.86 -3.53
C LYS A 284 -11.82 16.25 -4.63
N LYS A 285 -12.24 14.99 -4.51
CA LYS A 285 -13.14 14.26 -5.41
C LYS A 285 -13.93 13.22 -4.62
N GLY A 286 -14.94 12.62 -5.21
CA GLY A 286 -15.95 11.76 -4.62
C GLY A 286 -15.44 10.78 -3.55
N THR A 287 -16.28 10.46 -2.61
CA THR A 287 -15.98 9.50 -1.54
C THR A 287 -16.36 8.11 -2.03
N GLY A 288 -15.48 7.49 -2.81
CA GLY A 288 -15.61 6.10 -3.21
C GLY A 288 -15.53 5.18 -1.98
N VAL A 289 -16.43 4.24 -1.88
CA VAL A 289 -16.47 3.25 -0.80
C VAL A 289 -16.12 1.88 -1.36
N CYS A 290 -15.04 1.26 -0.86
CA CYS A 290 -14.67 -0.10 -1.21
C CYS A 290 -15.21 -1.09 -0.18
N VAL A 291 -15.92 -2.12 -0.62
CA VAL A 291 -16.45 -3.19 0.23
C VAL A 291 -15.82 -4.51 -0.21
N PHE A 292 -14.99 -5.08 0.66
CA PHE A 292 -14.39 -6.39 0.49
C PHE A 292 -15.17 -7.42 1.29
N GLN A 293 -15.82 -8.34 0.58
CA GLN A 293 -16.71 -9.33 1.17
C GLN A 293 -16.13 -10.74 0.97
N LEU A 294 -15.73 -11.38 2.07
CA LEU A 294 -15.09 -12.70 2.03
C LEU A 294 -16.07 -13.86 2.29
N GLU A 295 -17.28 -13.55 2.77
CA GLU A 295 -18.30 -14.57 3.14
C GLU A 295 -19.42 -14.68 2.10
N MET A 296 -19.77 -13.57 1.45
CA MET A 296 -20.94 -13.47 0.58
C MET A 296 -20.53 -13.05 -0.83
N GLY A 297 -21.20 -13.59 -1.86
CA GLY A 297 -21.03 -13.15 -3.23
C GLY A 297 -21.59 -11.74 -3.48
N LYS A 298 -21.08 -11.08 -4.50
CA LYS A 298 -21.45 -9.69 -4.88
C LYS A 298 -22.93 -9.52 -5.20
N GLU A 299 -23.60 -10.54 -5.75
CA GLU A 299 -25.06 -10.48 -6.02
C GLU A 299 -25.86 -10.42 -4.72
N GLN A 300 -25.46 -11.19 -3.70
CA GLN A 300 -26.11 -11.17 -2.38
C GLN A 300 -25.90 -9.84 -1.69
N LEU A 301 -24.70 -9.24 -1.86
CA LEU A 301 -24.38 -7.95 -1.32
C LEU A 301 -25.20 -6.84 -2.00
N ALA A 302 -25.30 -6.86 -3.33
CA ALA A 302 -26.15 -5.95 -4.10
C ALA A 302 -27.63 -6.06 -3.69
N SER A 303 -28.13 -7.28 -3.49
CA SER A 303 -29.47 -7.51 -2.98
C SER A 303 -29.71 -6.89 -1.60
N ARG A 304 -28.71 -6.94 -0.69
CA ARG A 304 -28.81 -6.29 0.62
C ARG A 304 -28.81 -4.77 0.52
N PHE A 305 -27.96 -4.19 -0.32
CA PHE A 305 -27.98 -2.75 -0.58
C PHE A 305 -29.33 -2.31 -1.14
N LEU A 306 -29.87 -3.08 -2.09
CA LEU A 306 -31.15 -2.79 -2.72
C LEU A 306 -32.31 -2.92 -1.72
N SER A 307 -32.34 -3.99 -0.89
CA SER A 307 -33.30 -4.16 0.19
C SER A 307 -33.30 -2.98 1.17
N SER A 308 -32.11 -2.55 1.60
CA SER A 308 -31.94 -1.40 2.48
C SER A 308 -32.39 -0.09 1.84
N GLN A 309 -32.07 0.13 0.55
CA GLN A 309 -32.39 1.37 -0.15
C GLN A 309 -33.86 1.47 -0.56
N ALA A 310 -34.47 0.34 -0.97
CA ALA A 310 -35.86 0.28 -1.38
C ALA A 310 -36.84 0.06 -0.20
N LEU A 311 -36.31 -0.14 1.01
CA LEU A 311 -37.06 -0.48 2.22
C LEU A 311 -37.97 -1.73 2.01
N LEU A 312 -37.39 -2.75 1.36
CA LEU A 312 -38.05 -4.02 1.09
C LEU A 312 -37.41 -5.13 1.92
N GLU A 313 -38.25 -6.08 2.34
CA GLU A 313 -37.77 -7.28 3.02
C GLU A 313 -36.83 -8.09 2.09
N SER A 314 -35.65 -8.45 2.58
CA SER A 314 -34.69 -9.27 1.82
C SER A 314 -35.29 -10.63 1.38
N GLN A 315 -36.29 -11.14 2.10
CA GLN A 315 -37.00 -12.38 1.77
C GLN A 315 -37.72 -12.25 0.42
N LYS A 316 -38.44 -11.15 0.20
CA LYS A 316 -39.18 -10.89 -1.05
C LYS A 316 -38.24 -10.86 -2.26
N LEU A 317 -37.04 -10.22 -2.11
CA LEU A 317 -36.04 -10.21 -3.17
C LEU A 317 -35.47 -11.60 -3.46
N LYS A 318 -35.39 -12.47 -2.46
CA LYS A 318 -34.87 -13.84 -2.63
C LYS A 318 -35.92 -14.78 -3.25
N THR A 319 -37.19 -14.65 -2.87
CA THR A 319 -38.29 -15.51 -3.36
C THR A 319 -38.85 -15.05 -4.70
N GLY A 320 -38.61 -13.78 -5.08
CA GLY A 320 -39.20 -13.18 -6.27
C GLY A 320 -40.70 -12.83 -6.11
N ASP A 321 -41.23 -12.91 -4.89
CA ASP A 321 -42.61 -12.53 -4.59
C ASP A 321 -42.75 -11.01 -4.47
N LEU A 322 -42.79 -10.35 -5.64
CA LEU A 322 -42.74 -8.90 -5.78
C LEU A 322 -44.02 -8.38 -6.43
N THR A 323 -44.62 -7.38 -5.81
CA THR A 323 -45.75 -6.63 -6.37
C THR A 323 -45.24 -5.54 -7.34
N MET A 324 -46.15 -4.93 -8.11
CA MET A 324 -45.80 -3.80 -9.00
C MET A 324 -45.26 -2.61 -8.20
N ASP A 325 -45.78 -2.33 -7.01
CA ASP A 325 -45.27 -1.28 -6.11
C ASP A 325 -43.83 -1.60 -5.62
N ASP A 326 -43.56 -2.88 -5.34
CA ASP A 326 -42.21 -3.33 -4.97
C ASP A 326 -41.25 -3.13 -6.13
N TRP A 327 -41.67 -3.38 -7.39
CA TRP A 327 -40.85 -3.12 -8.57
C TRP A 327 -40.55 -1.62 -8.76
N ASP A 328 -41.49 -0.72 -8.50
CA ASP A 328 -41.29 0.72 -8.53
C ASP A 328 -40.29 1.18 -7.46
N LYS A 329 -40.36 0.60 -6.26
CA LYS A 329 -39.39 0.86 -5.18
C LYS A 329 -38.00 0.37 -5.56
N ILE A 330 -37.92 -0.83 -6.16
CA ILE A 330 -36.66 -1.42 -6.65
C ILE A 330 -36.04 -0.51 -7.71
N ALA A 331 -36.81 -0.05 -8.71
CA ALA A 331 -36.32 0.79 -9.77
C ALA A 331 -35.78 2.12 -9.24
N ARG A 332 -36.50 2.77 -8.33
CA ARG A 332 -36.03 3.99 -7.66
C ARG A 332 -34.78 3.75 -6.83
N GLY A 333 -34.75 2.66 -6.04
CA GLY A 333 -33.61 2.27 -5.23
C GLY A 333 -32.35 1.98 -6.07
N ALA A 334 -32.53 1.26 -7.18
CA ALA A 334 -31.45 0.96 -8.12
C ALA A 334 -30.89 2.23 -8.78
N GLY A 335 -31.78 3.19 -9.15
CA GLY A 335 -31.35 4.47 -9.68
C GLY A 335 -30.46 5.25 -8.72
N VAL A 336 -30.81 5.27 -7.42
CA VAL A 336 -29.96 5.90 -6.40
C VAL A 336 -28.64 5.15 -6.25
N LEU A 337 -28.66 3.81 -6.11
CA LEU A 337 -27.44 3.01 -5.92
C LEU A 337 -26.48 3.14 -7.10
N SER A 338 -26.99 3.23 -8.32
CA SER A 338 -26.18 3.39 -9.54
C SER A 338 -25.47 4.74 -9.62
N SER A 339 -25.92 5.74 -8.86
CA SER A 339 -25.27 7.06 -8.79
C SER A 339 -24.18 7.15 -7.70
N LEU A 340 -24.01 6.09 -6.89
CA LEU A 340 -23.04 6.06 -5.80
C LEU A 340 -21.75 5.37 -6.22
N ASP A 341 -20.62 5.90 -5.78
CA ASP A 341 -19.30 5.32 -6.00
C ASP A 341 -19.01 4.21 -4.97
N ILE A 342 -19.71 3.08 -5.10
CA ILE A 342 -19.51 1.88 -4.27
C ILE A 342 -18.88 0.78 -5.10
N TYR A 343 -17.68 0.35 -4.72
CA TYR A 343 -16.92 -0.71 -5.35
C TYR A 343 -16.97 -1.97 -4.49
N VAL A 344 -17.28 -3.10 -5.09
CA VAL A 344 -17.45 -4.38 -4.39
C VAL A 344 -16.45 -5.41 -4.91
N ASP A 345 -15.81 -6.12 -3.99
CA ASP A 345 -14.94 -7.25 -4.27
C ASP A 345 -15.35 -8.44 -3.41
N ASP A 346 -15.59 -9.60 -4.02
CA ASP A 346 -16.03 -10.82 -3.36
C ASP A 346 -15.00 -11.96 -3.41
N ASN A 347 -13.71 -11.60 -3.60
CA ASN A 347 -12.61 -12.57 -3.57
C ASN A 347 -12.41 -13.12 -2.14
N PRO A 348 -12.71 -14.42 -1.87
CA PRO A 348 -12.63 -14.97 -0.52
C PRO A 348 -11.20 -15.16 -0.01
N ALA A 349 -10.20 -15.17 -0.92
CA ALA A 349 -8.79 -15.40 -0.60
C ALA A 349 -7.95 -14.12 -0.65
N ILE A 350 -8.59 -12.95 -0.66
CA ILE A 350 -7.89 -11.66 -0.81
C ILE A 350 -6.95 -11.38 0.36
N THR A 351 -5.76 -10.90 0.07
CA THR A 351 -4.73 -10.50 1.03
C THR A 351 -4.72 -8.98 1.26
N VAL A 352 -4.12 -8.53 2.39
CA VAL A 352 -4.00 -7.08 2.68
C VAL A 352 -3.21 -6.32 1.60
N PRO A 353 -2.10 -6.85 1.05
CA PRO A 353 -1.41 -6.22 -0.07
C PRO A 353 -2.28 -6.04 -1.31
N GLU A 354 -3.10 -7.04 -1.67
CA GLU A 354 -4.02 -6.96 -2.81
C GLU A 354 -5.12 -5.91 -2.59
N ILE A 355 -5.74 -5.89 -1.39
CA ILE A 355 -6.69 -4.84 -1.01
C ILE A 355 -6.05 -3.47 -1.21
N LYS A 356 -4.83 -3.29 -0.70
CA LYS A 356 -4.08 -2.04 -0.82
C LYS A 356 -3.81 -1.67 -2.29
N ALA A 357 -3.43 -2.64 -3.12
CA ALA A 357 -3.16 -2.42 -4.54
C ALA A 357 -4.44 -1.98 -5.29
N LYS A 358 -5.58 -2.66 -5.05
CA LYS A 358 -6.87 -2.32 -5.64
C LYS A 358 -7.34 -0.92 -5.19
N CYS A 359 -7.24 -0.62 -3.91
CA CYS A 359 -7.60 0.66 -3.33
C CYS A 359 -6.73 1.82 -3.86
N ARG A 360 -5.44 1.60 -4.08
CA ARG A 360 -4.54 2.63 -4.64
C ARG A 360 -4.90 3.05 -6.06
N ARG A 361 -5.54 2.17 -6.84
CA ARG A 361 -5.98 2.51 -8.21
C ARG A 361 -7.08 3.58 -8.21
N LEU A 362 -7.85 3.70 -7.13
CA LEU A 362 -8.87 4.73 -6.96
C LEU A 362 -8.27 6.09 -6.53
N GLY A 363 -7.04 6.09 -6.01
CA GLY A 363 -6.34 7.32 -5.62
C GLY A 363 -7.15 8.19 -4.67
N ASP A 364 -7.31 9.48 -5.04
CA ASP A 364 -7.99 10.48 -4.22
C ASP A 364 -9.53 10.30 -4.16
N GLU A 365 -10.10 9.41 -4.97
CA GLU A 365 -11.53 9.09 -4.95
C GLU A 365 -11.90 8.17 -3.79
N LEU A 366 -10.92 7.48 -3.20
CA LEU A 366 -11.14 6.56 -2.10
C LEU A 366 -11.44 7.30 -0.80
N GLY A 367 -12.57 7.01 -0.17
CA GLY A 367 -13.00 7.60 1.09
C GLY A 367 -13.16 6.62 2.25
N LEU A 368 -13.56 5.39 1.99
CA LEU A 368 -13.81 4.39 3.02
C LEU A 368 -13.50 2.98 2.50
N ILE A 369 -12.93 2.14 3.37
CA ILE A 369 -12.75 0.72 3.11
C ILE A 369 -13.54 -0.06 4.16
N VAL A 370 -14.36 -1.02 3.72
CA VAL A 370 -15.11 -1.95 4.58
C VAL A 370 -14.67 -3.38 4.26
N ILE A 371 -14.36 -4.18 5.30
CA ILE A 371 -13.88 -5.56 5.16
C ILE A 371 -14.75 -6.48 6.02
N ASP A 372 -15.42 -7.45 5.42
CA ASP A 372 -16.25 -8.45 6.10
C ASP A 372 -15.74 -9.88 5.76
N TYR A 373 -15.06 -10.58 6.67
CA TYR A 373 -14.61 -10.22 8.01
C TYR A 373 -13.17 -10.71 8.25
N LEU A 374 -12.51 -10.14 9.24
CA LEU A 374 -11.08 -10.29 9.56
C LEU A 374 -10.60 -11.75 9.63
N GLN A 375 -11.40 -12.65 10.21
CA GLN A 375 -10.99 -14.03 10.47
C GLN A 375 -10.96 -14.93 9.22
N LEU A 376 -11.46 -14.47 8.07
CA LEU A 376 -11.34 -15.20 6.79
C LEU A 376 -10.08 -14.80 6.01
N MET A 377 -9.47 -13.67 6.33
CA MET A 377 -8.26 -13.20 5.65
C MET A 377 -7.06 -14.11 5.95
N HIS A 378 -6.14 -14.18 5.01
CA HIS A 378 -4.88 -14.90 5.10
C HIS A 378 -3.69 -13.97 4.90
N VAL A 379 -2.55 -14.33 5.53
CA VAL A 379 -1.25 -13.71 5.22
C VAL A 379 -0.70 -14.44 4.01
N GLY A 380 -0.51 -13.76 2.88
CA GLY A 380 0.05 -14.36 1.68
C GLY A 380 1.43 -15.00 1.93
N GLY A 381 1.64 -16.20 1.39
CA GLY A 381 2.97 -16.81 1.22
C GLY A 381 3.61 -17.53 2.41
N ARG A 382 3.06 -17.46 3.62
CA ARG A 382 3.55 -18.23 4.79
C ARG A 382 2.40 -18.83 5.57
N HIS A 383 2.31 -20.15 5.61
CA HIS A 383 1.49 -20.83 6.60
C HIS A 383 2.12 -20.57 7.99
N MET A 384 1.46 -19.72 8.78
CA MET A 384 1.79 -19.61 10.21
C MET A 384 1.05 -20.72 10.95
N ASP A 385 1.75 -21.52 11.72
CA ASP A 385 1.17 -22.60 12.55
C ASP A 385 0.20 -22.06 13.62
N ASN A 386 0.25 -20.75 13.90
CA ASN A 386 -0.57 -20.10 14.91
C ASN A 386 -1.49 -19.04 14.32
N ARG A 387 -2.78 -19.38 14.15
CA ARG A 387 -3.83 -18.49 13.64
C ARG A 387 -3.98 -17.19 14.45
N VAL A 388 -3.64 -17.19 15.75
CA VAL A 388 -3.69 -15.99 16.59
C VAL A 388 -2.65 -14.96 16.15
N GLN A 389 -1.46 -15.42 15.82
CA GLN A 389 -0.38 -14.55 15.32
C GLN A 389 -0.70 -14.01 13.95
N GLU A 390 -1.27 -14.86 13.08
CA GLU A 390 -1.69 -14.47 11.74
C GLU A 390 -2.72 -13.33 11.76
N VAL A 391 -3.78 -13.44 12.56
CA VAL A 391 -4.79 -12.39 12.71
C VAL A 391 -4.22 -11.11 13.34
N ALA A 392 -3.23 -11.25 14.23
CA ALA A 392 -2.52 -10.10 14.80
C ALA A 392 -1.73 -9.33 13.72
N GLU A 393 -1.05 -10.05 12.85
CA GLU A 393 -0.28 -9.48 11.74
C GLU A 393 -1.18 -8.84 10.70
N ILE A 394 -2.29 -9.49 10.32
CA ILE A 394 -3.32 -8.92 9.44
C ILE A 394 -3.83 -7.60 10.01
N SER A 395 -4.18 -7.57 11.30
CA SER A 395 -4.69 -6.36 11.96
C SER A 395 -3.68 -5.22 11.98
N ARG A 396 -2.40 -5.54 12.20
CA ARG A 396 -1.30 -4.57 12.12
C ARG A 396 -1.17 -4.05 10.68
N SER A 397 -1.20 -4.94 9.70
CA SER A 397 -1.10 -4.59 8.28
C SER A 397 -2.27 -3.73 7.81
N LEU A 398 -3.50 -4.01 8.28
CA LEU A 398 -4.67 -3.18 8.03
C LEU A 398 -4.54 -1.77 8.64
N LYS A 399 -3.97 -1.64 9.85
CA LYS A 399 -3.70 -0.32 10.44
C LYS A 399 -2.64 0.46 9.67
N ILE A 400 -1.60 -0.21 9.21
CA ILE A 400 -0.58 0.39 8.34
C ILE A 400 -1.21 0.84 7.04
N MET A 401 -2.03 -0.01 6.39
CA MET A 401 -2.75 0.32 5.17
C MET A 401 -3.66 1.54 5.35
N ALA A 402 -4.44 1.60 6.43
CA ALA A 402 -5.29 2.76 6.75
C ALA A 402 -4.47 4.05 6.85
N LYS A 403 -3.26 3.98 7.47
CA LYS A 403 -2.36 5.12 7.62
C LYS A 403 -1.71 5.54 6.29
N GLU A 404 -1.31 4.58 5.46
CA GLU A 404 -0.67 4.84 4.17
C GLU A 404 -1.63 5.38 3.12
N LEU A 405 -2.86 4.82 3.06
CA LEU A 405 -3.91 5.30 2.18
C LEU A 405 -4.59 6.57 2.70
N ASN A 406 -4.37 6.90 3.98
CA ASN A 406 -4.99 8.02 4.70
C ASN A 406 -6.52 8.01 4.65
N VAL A 407 -7.13 6.81 4.75
CA VAL A 407 -8.58 6.60 4.77
C VAL A 407 -8.99 5.75 5.98
N PRO A 408 -10.23 5.90 6.51
CA PRO A 408 -10.76 5.01 7.51
C PRO A 408 -10.96 3.59 6.94
N VAL A 409 -10.65 2.58 7.76
CA VAL A 409 -10.89 1.17 7.47
C VAL A 409 -11.83 0.61 8.53
N VAL A 410 -13.01 0.17 8.11
CA VAL A 410 -13.98 -0.54 8.94
C VAL A 410 -13.79 -2.03 8.72
N CYS A 411 -13.40 -2.75 9.74
CA CYS A 411 -13.18 -4.19 9.68
C CYS A 411 -14.13 -4.92 10.61
N LEU A 412 -14.78 -5.94 10.10
CA LEU A 412 -15.74 -6.75 10.88
C LEU A 412 -15.03 -7.91 11.55
N SER A 413 -15.52 -8.29 12.73
CA SER A 413 -14.96 -9.40 13.51
C SER A 413 -16.09 -10.20 14.19
N GLN A 414 -15.84 -11.47 14.39
CA GLN A 414 -16.75 -12.32 15.13
C GLN A 414 -16.35 -12.40 16.61
N LEU A 415 -17.33 -12.40 17.52
CA LEU A 415 -17.12 -12.60 18.95
C LEU A 415 -17.06 -14.08 19.31
N SER A 416 -16.30 -14.39 20.36
CA SER A 416 -16.23 -15.72 20.94
C SER A 416 -17.56 -16.09 21.62
N ARG A 417 -17.81 -17.42 21.78
CA ARG A 417 -18.96 -17.91 22.51
C ARG A 417 -18.93 -17.65 24.01
N ALA A 418 -17.81 -17.21 24.56
CA ALA A 418 -17.63 -16.95 25.98
C ALA A 418 -18.60 -15.86 26.51
N SER A 419 -19.01 -14.91 25.66
CA SER A 419 -20.01 -13.89 26.03
C SER A 419 -21.38 -14.49 26.36
N GLU A 420 -21.76 -15.63 25.76
CA GLU A 420 -23.05 -16.28 25.96
C GLU A 420 -23.12 -17.07 27.29
N GLN A 421 -21.97 -17.42 27.85
CA GLN A 421 -21.87 -18.20 29.10
C GLN A 421 -22.02 -17.34 30.35
N ARG A 422 -22.00 -16.01 30.22
CA ARG A 422 -22.16 -15.08 31.35
C ARG A 422 -23.61 -14.75 31.61
N SER A 423 -23.91 -14.37 32.83
CA SER A 423 -25.22 -13.82 33.19
C SER A 423 -25.50 -12.51 32.47
N ASP A 424 -24.51 -11.61 32.41
CA ASP A 424 -24.53 -10.44 31.52
C ASP A 424 -23.91 -10.81 30.17
N LYS A 425 -24.76 -10.96 29.17
CA LYS A 425 -24.37 -11.33 27.79
C LYS A 425 -23.84 -10.17 26.97
N ARG A 426 -23.75 -8.96 27.56
CA ARG A 426 -23.21 -7.76 26.89
C ARG A 426 -21.71 -7.96 26.57
N PRO A 427 -21.31 -7.70 25.30
CA PRO A 427 -19.93 -7.91 24.88
C PRO A 427 -18.93 -7.00 25.56
N MET A 428 -17.75 -7.54 25.86
CA MET A 428 -16.60 -6.81 26.39
C MET A 428 -15.36 -7.03 25.52
N LEU A 429 -14.31 -6.22 25.71
CA LEU A 429 -13.05 -6.36 24.95
C LEU A 429 -12.36 -7.71 25.11
N SER A 430 -12.64 -8.44 26.21
CA SER A 430 -12.16 -9.81 26.43
C SER A 430 -12.82 -10.84 25.54
N ASP A 431 -14.02 -10.53 25.01
CA ASP A 431 -14.84 -11.46 24.23
C ASP A 431 -14.48 -11.44 22.74
N LEU A 432 -13.62 -10.52 22.32
CA LEU A 432 -12.97 -10.67 21.04
C LEU A 432 -12.32 -12.04 21.02
N GLU A 433 -12.66 -12.86 20.04
CA GLU A 433 -12.15 -14.21 19.88
C GLU A 433 -10.64 -14.23 20.14
N SER A 434 -10.12 -15.28 20.76
CA SER A 434 -8.68 -15.34 21.11
C SER A 434 -7.78 -14.99 19.91
N ARG A 435 -8.27 -15.31 18.71
CA ARG A 435 -7.64 -14.99 17.43
C ARG A 435 -7.61 -13.48 17.13
N ALA A 436 -8.60 -12.71 17.57
CA ALA A 436 -8.73 -11.27 17.32
C ALA A 436 -8.35 -10.39 18.53
N ARG A 437 -7.84 -10.96 19.64
CA ARG A 437 -7.44 -10.17 20.82
C ARG A 437 -6.36 -9.13 20.51
N SER A 438 -5.44 -9.46 19.65
CA SER A 438 -4.37 -8.55 19.24
C SER A 438 -4.89 -7.38 18.40
N SER A 439 -5.99 -7.58 17.65
CA SER A 439 -6.61 -6.55 16.82
C SER A 439 -7.10 -5.35 17.62
N ARG A 440 -7.48 -5.54 18.91
CA ARG A 440 -7.87 -4.44 19.82
C ARG A 440 -6.75 -3.42 20.03
N HIS A 441 -5.50 -3.86 19.95
CA HIS A 441 -4.34 -2.97 20.11
C HIS A 441 -4.08 -2.18 18.83
N ALA A 442 -4.23 -2.82 17.67
CA ALA A 442 -4.09 -2.18 16.37
C ALA A 442 -5.27 -1.25 16.04
N ALA A 443 -6.50 -1.61 16.44
CA ALA A 443 -7.69 -0.81 16.19
C ALA A 443 -7.68 0.50 16.99
N THR A 444 -8.06 1.59 16.31
CA THR A 444 -8.25 2.91 16.93
C THR A 444 -9.58 2.96 17.70
N CYS A 445 -10.62 2.34 17.14
CA CYS A 445 -11.94 2.23 17.72
C CYS A 445 -12.41 0.78 17.72
N VAL A 446 -13.11 0.37 18.78
CA VAL A 446 -13.75 -0.96 18.86
C VAL A 446 -15.20 -0.77 19.28
N MET A 447 -16.11 -1.29 18.47
CA MET A 447 -17.56 -1.27 18.69
C MET A 447 -18.11 -2.69 18.73
N PHE A 448 -19.09 -2.90 19.59
CA PHE A 448 -19.86 -4.13 19.64
C PHE A 448 -21.31 -3.88 19.29
N ILE A 449 -21.93 -4.87 18.63
CA ILE A 449 -23.36 -4.88 18.42
C ILE A 449 -23.97 -5.88 19.38
N TYR A 450 -24.97 -5.46 20.12
CA TYR A 450 -25.72 -6.26 21.07
C TYR A 450 -27.21 -6.10 20.79
N ARG A 451 -27.94 -7.21 20.80
CA ARG A 451 -29.41 -7.27 20.70
C ARG A 451 -29.92 -8.11 21.83
N ASP A 452 -30.77 -7.53 22.65
CA ASP A 452 -31.35 -8.19 23.81
C ASP A 452 -32.36 -9.25 23.38
N ASP A 453 -33.19 -8.93 22.39
CA ASP A 453 -34.20 -9.81 21.79
C ASP A 453 -33.63 -11.10 21.13
N TYR A 454 -32.35 -11.16 20.89
CA TYR A 454 -31.67 -12.37 20.42
C TYR A 454 -31.50 -13.40 21.52
N TYR A 455 -31.40 -12.96 22.77
CA TYR A 455 -31.17 -13.80 23.94
C TYR A 455 -32.41 -14.00 24.80
N ASP A 456 -33.38 -13.10 24.72
CA ASP A 456 -34.62 -13.10 25.48
C ASP A 456 -35.79 -12.70 24.57
N GLU A 457 -36.66 -13.67 24.26
CA GLU A 457 -37.84 -13.47 23.41
C GLU A 457 -38.88 -12.55 24.07
N GLU A 458 -38.87 -12.43 25.40
CA GLU A 458 -39.75 -11.55 26.16
C GLU A 458 -39.17 -10.15 26.42
N SER A 459 -37.98 -9.85 25.84
CA SER A 459 -37.36 -8.54 26.00
C SER A 459 -38.30 -7.40 25.60
N GLU A 460 -38.32 -6.36 26.43
CA GLU A 460 -39.05 -5.11 26.17
C GLU A 460 -38.46 -4.32 24.99
N THR A 461 -37.22 -4.63 24.59
CA THR A 461 -36.46 -3.89 23.56
C THR A 461 -36.39 -4.69 22.25
N LYS A 462 -37.53 -5.18 21.76
CA LYS A 462 -37.59 -5.93 20.48
C LYS A 462 -37.15 -5.06 19.31
N SER A 463 -36.36 -5.67 18.39
CA SER A 463 -35.85 -5.03 17.17
C SER A 463 -34.88 -3.87 17.41
N ILE A 464 -34.34 -3.72 18.62
CA ILE A 464 -33.36 -2.71 18.95
C ILE A 464 -31.96 -3.34 18.99
N ALA A 465 -31.02 -2.74 18.26
CA ALA A 465 -29.60 -3.08 18.34
C ALA A 465 -28.85 -1.97 19.07
N GLU A 466 -28.11 -2.33 20.11
CA GLU A 466 -27.23 -1.41 20.84
C GLU A 466 -25.84 -1.43 20.24
N ILE A 467 -25.26 -0.25 20.03
CA ILE A 467 -23.84 -0.10 19.65
C ILE A 467 -23.04 0.29 20.87
N ILE A 468 -22.24 -0.64 21.36
CA ILE A 468 -21.39 -0.45 22.54
C ILE A 468 -20.00 -0.04 22.08
N ILE A 469 -19.58 1.20 22.37
CA ILE A 469 -18.24 1.68 22.05
C ILE A 469 -17.30 1.30 23.20
N ALA A 470 -16.56 0.22 23.03
CA ALA A 470 -15.66 -0.31 24.05
C ALA A 470 -14.27 0.34 24.06
N LYS A 471 -13.81 0.84 22.89
CA LYS A 471 -12.58 1.60 22.75
C LYS A 471 -12.86 2.79 21.85
N LYS A 472 -12.51 3.98 22.31
CA LYS A 472 -12.62 5.23 21.54
C LYS A 472 -11.25 5.66 21.02
N PRO A 473 -11.18 6.36 19.88
CA PRO A 473 -9.97 7.06 19.50
C PRO A 473 -9.60 8.07 20.60
N PRO A 474 -8.30 8.30 20.83
CA PRO A 474 -7.85 9.28 21.82
C PRO A 474 -8.41 10.66 21.41
N ARG A 475 -9.29 11.23 22.27
CA ARG A 475 -9.77 12.59 22.08
C ARG A 475 -8.63 13.56 22.36
N ARG A 476 -8.50 14.60 21.56
CA ARG A 476 -7.59 15.72 21.81
C ARG A 476 -7.93 16.48 23.11
N ASP A 477 -9.13 16.32 23.64
CA ASP A 477 -9.58 16.94 24.90
C ASP A 477 -9.26 16.02 26.08
N GLY A 478 -8.04 15.95 26.47
CA GLY A 478 -7.42 15.31 27.64
C GLY A 478 -8.27 14.83 28.85
N ASN A 479 -9.51 14.43 28.70
CA ASN A 479 -10.39 14.05 29.79
C ASN A 479 -11.04 12.67 29.67
N ARG A 480 -10.52 11.78 30.53
CA ARG A 480 -11.14 10.69 31.28
C ARG A 480 -11.90 9.57 30.56
N ARG A 481 -11.51 8.36 30.97
CA ARG A 481 -12.27 7.11 30.91
C ARG A 481 -13.77 7.38 31.14
N ALA A 482 -14.55 7.37 30.10
CA ALA A 482 -15.98 7.25 30.20
C ALA A 482 -16.37 5.92 29.59
N SER A 483 -16.65 4.94 30.41
CA SER A 483 -17.54 3.84 30.10
C SER A 483 -18.91 4.46 29.82
N VAL A 484 -19.27 4.62 28.56
CA VAL A 484 -20.61 5.04 28.19
C VAL A 484 -21.18 3.96 27.31
N GLY A 485 -21.92 3.05 27.93
CA GLY A 485 -23.01 2.38 27.27
C GLY A 485 -23.98 3.46 26.81
N ARG A 486 -23.99 3.81 25.53
CA ARG A 486 -25.09 4.55 24.92
C ARG A 486 -25.70 3.67 23.88
N SER A 487 -26.95 3.32 24.11
CA SER A 487 -27.84 2.74 23.11
C SER A 487 -27.99 3.77 21.99
N VAL A 488 -27.75 3.33 20.78
CA VAL A 488 -28.14 4.05 19.57
C VAL A 488 -29.46 3.43 19.15
N HIS A 489 -30.58 4.08 19.56
CA HIS A 489 -31.88 3.78 19.01
C HIS A 489 -31.87 4.11 17.52
N ASP A 490 -32.44 3.28 16.70
CA ASP A 490 -32.69 3.43 15.25
C ASP A 490 -31.74 2.75 14.27
N LEU A 491 -31.37 1.49 14.51
CA LEU A 491 -30.58 0.77 13.54
C LEU A 491 -31.37 -0.04 12.50
N LEU A 492 -32.62 -0.33 12.73
CA LEU A 492 -33.47 -1.17 11.85
C LEU A 492 -34.95 -0.89 12.05
N GLN A 493 -35.42 0.36 12.17
CA GLN A 493 -36.81 0.59 11.97
C GLN A 493 -37.13 0.50 10.46
N PRO A 494 -38.01 -0.41 9.99
CA PRO A 494 -38.78 -0.10 8.83
C PRO A 494 -39.49 1.20 9.14
N GLY A 495 -39.44 2.17 8.23
CA GLY A 495 -40.06 3.48 8.42
C GLY A 495 -41.53 3.31 8.85
N PRO A 496 -42.10 4.34 9.51
CA PRO A 496 -43.47 4.25 9.97
C PRO A 496 -44.38 3.87 8.78
N HIS A 497 -45.12 2.80 8.94
CA HIS A 497 -46.22 2.53 8.06
C HIS A 497 -47.19 3.74 8.07
N PRO A 498 -47.63 4.21 6.89
CA PRO A 498 -48.62 5.25 6.81
C PRO A 498 -49.94 4.77 7.40
#